data_9c4dbf99db56312ca3a4457a4a33e329
#
_entry.id   9c4dbf99db56312ca3a4457a4a33e329
#
_cell.length_a   1.000
_cell.length_b   1.000
_cell.length_c   1.000
_cell.angle_alpha   90.00
_cell.angle_beta   90.00
_cell.angle_gamma   90.00
#
_symmetry.space_group_name_H-M   'P 1'
#
loop_
_entity.id
_entity.type
_entity.pdbx_description
1 polymer ?
#
loop_
_entity_poly.entity_id
_entity_poly.type
_entity_poly.pdbx_seq_one_letter_code
_entity_poly.pdbx_strand_id
1 'polypeptide(L)'
;MKRILAFVLVVVFVFALSGCGAKEAKKDIFNLVEKNYDAIVTACENKDSEALLAINGIKEVDIVDGYVLIYCKGAGIAPSSQDYGFYYSEENLPVGVFDGQIVCSNSELVDYENGYRYLDSGYNEFYTEHIKGNIYFYSTAF
;
A
#
# COMPACT_ATOMS: atom_id res chain seq x y z
N MET A 1 -36.96 1.82 22.92
CA MET A 1 -36.84 1.76 21.45
C MET A 1 -35.97 2.88 20.86
N LYS A 2 -36.18 4.15 21.13
CA LYS A 2 -35.38 5.27 20.56
C LYS A 2 -33.87 5.20 20.89
N ARG A 3 -33.47 4.72 22.08
CA ARG A 3 -32.04 4.59 22.46
C ARG A 3 -31.31 3.43 21.77
N ILE A 4 -32.02 2.34 21.46
CA ILE A 4 -31.46 1.19 20.74
C ILE A 4 -31.26 1.55 19.27
N LEU A 5 -32.20 2.30 18.68
CA LEU A 5 -32.10 2.76 17.30
C LEU A 5 -30.90 3.69 17.10
N ALA A 6 -30.66 4.61 18.06
CA ALA A 6 -29.49 5.50 18.01
C ALA A 6 -28.16 4.73 18.10
N PHE A 7 -28.09 3.68 18.93
CA PHE A 7 -26.89 2.86 19.09
C PHE A 7 -26.58 2.05 17.83
N VAL A 8 -27.62 1.47 17.21
CA VAL A 8 -27.47 0.74 15.93
C VAL A 8 -27.01 1.68 14.81
N LEU A 9 -27.53 2.91 14.77
CA LEU A 9 -27.17 3.90 13.75
C LEU A 9 -25.71 4.36 13.90
N VAL A 10 -25.21 4.54 15.13
CA VAL A 10 -23.81 4.86 15.41
C VAL A 10 -22.88 3.73 15.02
N VAL A 11 -23.24 2.47 15.32
CA VAL A 11 -22.43 1.30 14.95
C VAL A 11 -22.34 1.14 13.44
N VAL A 12 -23.45 1.31 12.70
CA VAL A 12 -23.48 1.25 11.23
C VAL A 12 -22.63 2.38 10.63
N PHE A 13 -22.63 3.58 11.22
CA PHE A 13 -21.83 4.71 10.74
C PHE A 13 -20.33 4.50 10.94
N VAL A 14 -19.92 3.85 12.04
CA VAL A 14 -18.49 3.51 12.30
C VAL A 14 -17.96 2.48 11.30
N PHE A 15 -18.76 1.47 10.94
CA PHE A 15 -18.36 0.49 9.92
C PHE A 15 -18.30 1.05 8.50
N ALA A 16 -19.12 2.07 8.18
CA ALA A 16 -19.09 2.71 6.86
C ALA A 16 -17.85 3.60 6.64
N LEU A 17 -17.26 4.14 7.71
CA LEU A 17 -16.07 5.00 7.63
C LEU A 17 -14.75 4.23 7.45
N SER A 18 -14.65 3.00 7.95
CA SER A 18 -13.43 2.19 7.84
C SER A 18 -13.21 1.61 6.43
N GLY A 19 -14.27 1.34 5.67
CA GLY A 19 -14.15 0.82 4.29
C GLY A 19 -13.89 1.90 3.22
N CYS A 20 -14.17 3.17 3.50
CA CYS A 20 -13.98 4.27 2.56
C CYS A 20 -12.50 4.70 2.44
N GLY A 21 -11.75 4.66 3.54
CA GLY A 21 -10.36 5.13 3.61
C GLY A 21 -9.38 4.29 2.79
N ALA A 22 -9.53 2.96 2.76
CA ALA A 22 -8.66 2.06 2.02
C ALA A 22 -8.80 2.22 0.50
N LYS A 23 -10.05 2.30 0.00
CA LYS A 23 -10.33 2.52 -1.43
C LYS A 23 -9.85 3.89 -1.91
N GLU A 24 -9.98 4.90 -1.07
CA GLU A 24 -9.50 6.25 -1.36
C GLU A 24 -7.97 6.30 -1.38
N ALA A 25 -7.30 5.70 -0.39
CA ALA A 25 -5.84 5.61 -0.35
C ALA A 25 -5.27 4.92 -1.60
N LYS A 26 -5.84 3.79 -2.02
CA LYS A 26 -5.45 3.09 -3.24
C LYS A 26 -5.62 3.98 -4.47
N LYS A 27 -6.79 4.62 -4.63
CA LYS A 27 -7.07 5.53 -5.75
C LYS A 27 -6.07 6.70 -5.81
N ASP A 28 -5.76 7.28 -4.66
CA ASP A 28 -4.80 8.39 -4.56
C ASP A 28 -3.41 7.97 -5.03
N ILE A 29 -2.96 6.77 -4.63
CA ILE A 29 -1.65 6.23 -5.02
C ILE A 29 -1.61 5.89 -6.51
N PHE A 30 -2.66 5.28 -7.06
CA PHE A 30 -2.74 5.02 -8.50
C PHE A 30 -2.66 6.33 -9.31
N ASN A 31 -3.41 7.36 -8.91
CA ASN A 31 -3.37 8.68 -9.54
C ASN A 31 -1.99 9.36 -9.40
N LEU A 32 -1.33 9.22 -8.24
CA LEU A 32 0.01 9.75 -8.00
C LEU A 32 1.02 9.12 -8.97
N VAL A 33 1.00 7.79 -9.08
CA VAL A 33 1.88 7.04 -9.99
C VAL A 33 1.59 7.41 -11.44
N GLU A 34 0.33 7.40 -11.88
CA GLU A 34 -0.04 7.76 -13.25
C GLU A 34 0.44 9.18 -13.64
N LYS A 35 0.23 10.15 -12.76
CA LYS A 35 0.61 11.55 -12.98
C LYS A 35 2.13 11.77 -13.05
N ASN A 36 2.91 11.00 -12.30
CA ASN A 36 4.35 11.20 -12.14
C ASN A 36 5.17 10.01 -12.68
N TYR A 37 4.59 9.15 -13.52
CA TYR A 37 5.15 7.86 -13.91
C TYR A 37 6.60 7.95 -14.38
N ASP A 38 6.90 8.79 -15.35
CA ASP A 38 8.24 8.91 -15.94
C ASP A 38 9.27 9.41 -14.92
N ALA A 39 8.89 10.36 -14.07
CA ALA A 39 9.74 10.86 -13.00
C ALA A 39 10.03 9.79 -11.94
N ILE A 40 9.00 9.02 -11.54
CA ILE A 40 9.14 7.92 -10.58
C ILE A 40 10.06 6.84 -11.15
N VAL A 41 9.83 6.37 -12.39
CA VAL A 41 10.65 5.32 -13.01
C VAL A 41 12.11 5.78 -13.10
N THR A 42 12.35 6.99 -13.62
CA THR A 42 13.70 7.55 -13.72
C THR A 42 14.41 7.61 -12.36
N ALA A 43 13.72 8.08 -11.34
CA ALA A 43 14.28 8.17 -10.00
C ALA A 43 14.54 6.80 -9.37
N CYS A 44 13.65 5.82 -9.57
CA CYS A 44 13.85 4.45 -9.11
C CYS A 44 15.04 3.77 -9.78
N GLU A 45 15.17 3.88 -11.11
CA GLU A 45 16.29 3.32 -11.87
C GLU A 45 17.64 3.91 -11.45
N ASN A 46 17.66 5.19 -11.10
CA ASN A 46 18.85 5.89 -10.59
C ASN A 46 19.06 5.75 -9.07
N LYS A 47 18.11 5.10 -8.36
CA LYS A 47 18.09 5.00 -6.88
C LYS A 47 18.16 6.36 -6.20
N ASP A 48 17.49 7.36 -6.80
CA ASP A 48 17.45 8.75 -6.35
C ASP A 48 16.28 8.99 -5.39
N SER A 49 16.54 8.74 -4.10
CA SER A 49 15.54 8.93 -3.04
C SER A 49 15.13 10.39 -2.86
N GLU A 50 16.01 11.36 -3.14
CA GLU A 50 15.71 12.79 -3.00
C GLU A 50 14.70 13.22 -4.08
N ALA A 51 14.89 12.78 -5.32
CA ALA A 51 13.95 13.04 -6.40
C ALA A 51 12.57 12.43 -6.13
N LEU A 52 12.52 11.22 -5.55
CA LEU A 52 11.26 10.59 -5.14
C LEU A 52 10.58 11.36 -4.02
N LEU A 53 11.30 11.75 -2.96
CA LEU A 53 10.75 12.51 -1.84
C LEU A 53 10.28 13.92 -2.22
N ALA A 54 10.76 14.47 -3.33
CA ALA A 54 10.27 15.75 -3.87
C ALA A 54 8.86 15.64 -4.50
N ILE A 55 8.39 14.41 -4.79
CA ILE A 55 7.04 14.17 -5.33
C ILE A 55 6.02 14.27 -4.20
N ASN A 56 5.08 15.22 -4.32
CA ASN A 56 4.05 15.40 -3.30
C ASN A 56 3.19 14.15 -3.12
N GLY A 57 3.11 13.64 -1.90
CA GLY A 57 2.39 12.42 -1.54
C GLY A 57 3.31 11.24 -1.21
N ILE A 58 4.61 11.33 -1.48
CA ILE A 58 5.64 10.38 -1.02
C ILE A 58 6.21 10.87 0.30
N LYS A 59 6.32 9.97 1.29
CA LYS A 59 6.78 10.30 2.64
C LYS A 59 8.10 9.64 3.02
N GLU A 60 8.29 8.39 2.61
CA GLU A 60 9.50 7.64 2.89
C GLU A 60 9.90 6.82 1.68
N VAL A 61 11.19 6.58 1.52
CA VAL A 61 11.77 5.80 0.43
C VAL A 61 12.87 4.92 0.99
N ASP A 62 12.73 3.60 0.82
CA ASP A 62 13.72 2.62 1.17
C ASP A 62 14.24 1.92 -0.09
N ILE A 63 15.56 1.92 -0.26
CA ILE A 63 16.22 1.25 -1.37
C ILE A 63 16.78 -0.08 -0.85
N VAL A 64 16.20 -1.17 -1.34
CA VAL A 64 16.63 -2.53 -1.02
C VAL A 64 17.05 -3.24 -2.30
N ASP A 65 17.72 -4.38 -2.18
CA ASP A 65 18.24 -5.09 -3.35
C ASP A 65 17.10 -5.49 -4.32
N GLY A 66 17.18 -4.98 -5.55
CA GLY A 66 16.18 -5.22 -6.60
C GLY A 66 14.88 -4.44 -6.48
N TYR A 67 14.70 -3.61 -5.42
CA TYR A 67 13.45 -2.87 -5.18
C TYR A 67 13.69 -1.47 -4.65
N VAL A 68 12.74 -0.57 -4.96
CA VAL A 68 12.59 0.73 -4.29
C VAL A 68 11.22 0.78 -3.65
N LEU A 69 11.17 0.81 -2.33
CA LEU A 69 9.93 0.80 -1.55
C LEU A 69 9.55 2.23 -1.19
N ILE A 70 8.30 2.61 -1.43
CA ILE A 70 7.83 3.99 -1.29
C ILE A 70 6.57 3.99 -0.41
N TYR A 71 6.68 4.58 0.77
CA TYR A 71 5.56 4.78 1.68
C TYR A 71 4.87 6.10 1.40
N CYS A 72 3.55 6.07 1.32
CA CYS A 72 2.73 7.25 1.02
C CYS A 72 1.81 7.65 2.17
N LYS A 73 1.16 6.69 2.81
CA LYS A 73 0.06 6.98 3.73
C LYS A 73 -0.17 5.85 4.71
N GLY A 74 -0.43 6.19 5.97
CA GLY A 74 -0.95 5.28 6.98
C GLY A 74 -2.34 5.68 7.45
N ALA A 75 -3.11 4.73 7.93
CA ALA A 75 -4.42 4.93 8.53
C ALA A 75 -4.64 3.97 9.70
N GLY A 76 -5.38 4.42 10.71
CA GLY A 76 -5.72 3.62 11.88
C GLY A 76 -4.95 4.02 13.14
N ILE A 77 -5.25 3.33 14.23
CA ILE A 77 -4.61 3.47 15.53
C ILE A 77 -4.19 2.06 15.97
N ALA A 78 -2.94 1.92 16.43
CA ALA A 78 -2.47 0.63 16.94
C ALA A 78 -3.48 0.01 17.93
N PRO A 79 -3.78 -1.31 17.86
CA PRO A 79 -3.09 -2.33 17.09
C PRO A 79 -3.63 -2.56 15.66
N SER A 80 -4.54 -1.76 15.15
CA SER A 80 -5.18 -1.93 13.83
C SER A 80 -4.79 -0.82 12.86
N SER A 81 -3.50 -0.70 12.57
CA SER A 81 -2.98 0.24 11.59
C SER A 81 -2.90 -0.39 10.19
N GLN A 82 -2.97 0.45 9.17
CA GLN A 82 -2.82 0.07 7.78
C GLN A 82 -1.83 1.04 7.12
N ASP A 83 -0.88 0.50 6.36
CA ASP A 83 0.06 1.28 5.59
C ASP A 83 -0.16 1.06 4.10
N TYR A 84 0.03 2.13 3.33
CA TYR A 84 -0.19 2.16 1.90
C TYR A 84 0.98 2.82 1.19
N GLY A 85 1.38 2.22 0.09
CA GLY A 85 2.44 2.74 -0.75
C GLY A 85 2.49 2.04 -2.10
N PHE A 86 3.63 2.17 -2.74
CA PHE A 86 3.96 1.45 -3.94
C PHE A 86 5.44 1.09 -3.95
N TYR A 87 5.84 0.18 -4.81
CA TYR A 87 7.24 -0.15 -5.00
C TYR A 87 7.57 -0.34 -6.48
N TYR A 88 8.81 -0.09 -6.81
CA TYR A 88 9.41 -0.44 -8.09
C TYR A 88 10.16 -1.76 -7.94
N SER A 89 9.93 -2.71 -8.86
CA SER A 89 10.59 -4.02 -8.90
C SER A 89 11.46 -4.11 -10.16
N GLU A 90 12.78 -4.23 -10.01
CA GLU A 90 13.69 -4.33 -11.15
C GLU A 90 13.36 -5.52 -12.05
N GLU A 91 12.95 -6.65 -11.46
CA GLU A 91 12.59 -7.87 -12.19
C GLU A 91 11.10 -7.93 -12.61
N ASN A 92 10.31 -6.88 -12.29
CA ASN A 92 8.87 -6.85 -12.53
C ASN A 92 8.10 -8.02 -11.88
N LEU A 93 8.47 -8.37 -10.65
CA LEU A 93 7.84 -9.42 -9.87
C LEU A 93 7.15 -8.83 -8.64
N PRO A 94 5.92 -9.27 -8.30
CA PRO A 94 5.24 -8.86 -7.07
C PRO A 94 5.92 -9.47 -5.83
N VAL A 95 5.91 -8.71 -4.73
CA VAL A 95 6.45 -9.13 -3.43
C VAL A 95 5.55 -8.61 -2.30
N GLY A 96 5.66 -9.19 -1.11
CA GLY A 96 5.06 -8.63 0.10
C GLY A 96 5.99 -7.59 0.74
N VAL A 97 5.44 -6.42 1.03
CA VAL A 97 6.16 -5.30 1.63
C VAL A 97 5.60 -4.98 3.00
N PHE A 98 6.48 -4.81 3.98
CA PHE A 98 6.13 -4.45 5.35
C PHE A 98 7.27 -3.66 6.01
N ASP A 99 6.95 -2.52 6.61
CA ASP A 99 7.89 -1.68 7.38
C ASP A 99 9.23 -1.44 6.64
N GLY A 100 9.16 -1.02 5.38
CA GLY A 100 10.32 -0.76 4.53
C GLY A 100 11.15 -2.01 4.16
N GLN A 101 10.58 -3.21 4.27
CA GLN A 101 11.26 -4.47 3.98
C GLN A 101 10.44 -5.39 3.08
N ILE A 102 11.12 -6.28 2.36
CA ILE A 102 10.49 -7.39 1.67
C ILE A 102 10.27 -8.54 2.66
N VAL A 103 9.02 -8.93 2.87
CA VAL A 103 8.65 -9.97 3.85
C VAL A 103 8.29 -11.31 3.22
N CYS A 104 7.93 -11.32 1.94
CA CYS A 104 7.72 -12.56 1.19
C CYS A 104 8.03 -12.38 -0.29
N SER A 105 8.48 -13.45 -0.92
CA SER A 105 8.75 -13.52 -2.36
C SER A 105 7.45 -13.72 -3.16
N ASN A 106 7.52 -13.54 -4.47
CA ASN A 106 6.37 -13.77 -5.36
C ASN A 106 5.83 -15.21 -5.30
N SER A 107 6.67 -16.20 -4.99
CA SER A 107 6.25 -17.60 -4.89
C SER A 107 5.39 -17.91 -3.66
N GLU A 108 5.37 -17.04 -2.66
CA GLU A 108 4.58 -17.16 -1.44
C GLU A 108 3.25 -16.39 -1.52
N LEU A 109 3.10 -15.56 -2.55
CA LEU A 109 1.87 -14.82 -2.80
C LEU A 109 0.79 -15.71 -3.42
N VAL A 110 -0.45 -15.49 -3.05
CA VAL A 110 -1.62 -16.15 -3.63
C VAL A 110 -2.51 -15.14 -4.35
N ASP A 111 -3.15 -15.55 -5.44
CA ASP A 111 -4.08 -14.72 -6.20
C ASP A 111 -5.21 -14.23 -5.30
N TYR A 112 -5.50 -12.94 -5.36
CA TYR A 112 -6.56 -12.30 -4.60
C TYR A 112 -7.07 -11.04 -5.29
N GLU A 113 -8.36 -11.00 -5.62
CA GLU A 113 -8.99 -9.89 -6.37
C GLU A 113 -8.23 -9.55 -7.67
N ASN A 114 -7.72 -8.31 -7.79
CA ASN A 114 -6.95 -7.84 -8.93
C ASN A 114 -5.42 -7.94 -8.72
N GLY A 115 -4.97 -8.61 -7.67
CA GLY A 115 -3.57 -8.69 -7.31
C GLY A 115 -3.25 -9.96 -6.53
N TYR A 116 -2.42 -9.83 -5.51
CA TYR A 116 -1.92 -10.93 -4.70
C TYR A 116 -1.98 -10.58 -3.24
N ARG A 117 -2.11 -11.60 -2.39
CA ARG A 117 -2.00 -11.42 -0.94
C ARG A 117 -1.13 -12.48 -0.29
N TYR A 118 -0.64 -12.15 0.89
CA TYR A 118 0.04 -13.03 1.81
C TYR A 118 -0.53 -12.80 3.22
N LEU A 119 -0.76 -13.88 3.96
CA LEU A 119 -1.16 -13.87 5.36
C LEU A 119 -0.05 -14.53 6.17
N ASP A 120 0.53 -13.79 7.10
CA ASP A 120 1.50 -14.39 8.01
C ASP A 120 0.83 -15.12 9.19
N SER A 121 1.64 -15.85 9.98
CA SER A 121 1.16 -16.58 11.16
C SER A 121 0.67 -15.66 12.29
N GLY A 122 0.95 -14.36 12.23
CA GLY A 122 0.52 -13.32 13.17
C GLY A 122 -0.77 -12.59 12.78
N TYR A 123 -1.44 -13.07 11.73
CA TYR A 123 -2.66 -12.46 11.16
C TYR A 123 -2.43 -11.11 10.46
N ASN A 124 -1.18 -10.74 10.18
CA ASN A 124 -0.90 -9.58 9.34
C ASN A 124 -1.23 -9.92 7.89
N GLU A 125 -1.88 -9.00 7.21
CA GLU A 125 -2.25 -9.14 5.80
C GLU A 125 -1.41 -8.20 4.94
N PHE A 126 -0.83 -8.75 3.88
CA PHE A 126 -0.09 -8.01 2.85
C PHE A 126 -0.80 -8.18 1.52
N TYR A 127 -1.10 -7.08 0.88
CA TYR A 127 -1.71 -7.06 -0.44
C TYR A 127 -0.84 -6.28 -1.41
N THR A 128 -0.71 -6.78 -2.63
CA THR A 128 -0.02 -6.08 -3.71
C THR A 128 -0.78 -6.21 -5.01
N GLU A 129 -0.71 -5.18 -5.86
CA GLU A 129 -1.39 -5.12 -7.15
C GLU A 129 -0.55 -4.34 -8.15
N HIS A 130 -0.47 -4.84 -9.37
CA HIS A 130 0.23 -4.16 -10.45
C HIS A 130 -0.45 -2.83 -10.81
N ILE A 131 0.32 -1.75 -10.87
CA ILE A 131 -0.16 -0.44 -11.35
C ILE A 131 0.21 -0.27 -12.82
N LYS A 132 1.51 -0.19 -13.12
CA LYS A 132 2.02 0.07 -14.48
C LYS A 132 3.51 -0.24 -14.56
N GLY A 133 3.94 -0.88 -15.67
CA GLY A 133 5.35 -1.22 -15.87
C GLY A 133 5.89 -2.05 -14.70
N ASN A 134 6.94 -1.59 -14.06
CA ASN A 134 7.58 -2.25 -12.92
C ASN A 134 7.06 -1.74 -11.56
N ILE A 135 5.93 -1.03 -11.54
CA ILE A 135 5.38 -0.42 -10.32
C ILE A 135 4.15 -1.18 -9.82
N TYR A 136 4.17 -1.50 -8.53
CA TYR A 136 3.13 -2.23 -7.81
C TYR A 136 2.65 -1.42 -6.60
N PHE A 137 1.34 -1.39 -6.39
CA PHE A 137 0.73 -0.92 -5.15
C PHE A 137 0.93 -1.96 -4.05
N TYR A 138 1.06 -1.50 -2.81
CA TYR A 138 0.96 -2.37 -1.64
C TYR A 138 0.10 -1.76 -0.54
N SER A 139 -0.53 -2.63 0.24
CA SER A 139 -1.11 -2.29 1.54
C SER A 139 -0.79 -3.37 2.56
N THR A 140 -0.61 -2.94 3.80
CA THR A 140 -0.40 -3.82 4.95
C THR A 140 -1.47 -3.54 6.00
N ALA A 141 -1.94 -4.58 6.69
CA ALA A 141 -2.87 -4.47 7.81
C ALA A 141 -2.33 -5.29 8.99
N PHE A 142 -2.43 -4.72 10.20
CA PHE A 142 -1.93 -5.28 11.46
C PHE A 142 -3.09 -5.56 12.41
#